data_e36cbb8ba7ecf0120330ed5b282540bd
#
_entry.id   e36cbb8ba7ecf0120330ed5b282540bd
#
_cell.length_a   1.000
_cell.length_b   1.000
_cell.length_c   1.000
_cell.angle_alpha   90.00
_cell.angle_beta   90.00
_cell.angle_gamma   90.00
#
_symmetry.space_group_name_H-M   'P 1'
#
loop_
_entity.id
_entity.type
_entity.pdbx_description
1 polymer ?
#
loop_
_entity_poly.entity_id
_entity_poly.type
_entity_poly.pdbx_seq_one_letter_code
_entity_poly.pdbx_strand_id
1 'polypeptide(L)'
;KRTDTEYREKIFMICTFKKKLAKVLCGVLVFAQLGTMQAFARPDWPSDTGIEAEAGAVMDVDTGTMLFGQNSHVEYYPASITKILTALVVLEHADLSDTVTYSDKAMNSVEVDSGNKLSLVAGDTMTVEDCLYALLLASVNQAANALAEHVAGSIPDFVDMMNAKFAELG
;
A
#
# COMPACT_ATOMS: atom_id res chain seq x y z
N LYS A 1 12.74 -78.24 2.86
CA LYS A 1 11.54 -77.46 3.20
C LYS A 1 11.83 -76.31 4.21
N ARG A 2 12.86 -76.48 5.10
CA ARG A 2 13.19 -75.47 6.12
C ARG A 2 13.96 -74.27 5.54
N THR A 3 14.73 -74.45 4.54
CA THR A 3 15.62 -73.48 3.88
C THR A 3 14.84 -72.44 3.04
N ASP A 4 13.69 -72.81 2.47
CA ASP A 4 12.93 -71.91 1.59
C ASP A 4 12.12 -70.90 2.37
N THR A 5 11.61 -71.28 3.54
CA THR A 5 10.86 -70.36 4.46
C THR A 5 11.79 -69.32 5.06
N GLU A 6 13.00 -69.76 5.50
CA GLU A 6 13.99 -68.85 6.09
C GLU A 6 14.53 -67.82 5.09
N TYR A 7 14.65 -68.23 3.81
CA TYR A 7 15.07 -67.32 2.73
C TYR A 7 13.99 -66.28 2.40
N ARG A 8 12.72 -66.68 2.39
CA ARG A 8 11.59 -65.80 2.16
C ARG A 8 11.42 -64.76 3.30
N GLU A 9 11.61 -65.16 4.53
CA GLU A 9 11.57 -64.23 5.67
C GLU A 9 12.69 -63.18 5.61
N LYS A 10 13.93 -63.61 5.25
CA LYS A 10 15.05 -62.67 5.05
C LYS A 10 14.77 -61.66 3.94
N ILE A 11 14.24 -62.10 2.81
CA ILE A 11 13.85 -61.20 1.70
C ILE A 11 12.77 -60.23 2.14
N PHE A 12 11.76 -60.70 2.85
CA PHE A 12 10.68 -59.85 3.34
C PHE A 12 11.17 -58.80 4.34
N MET A 13 12.07 -59.17 5.24
CA MET A 13 12.70 -58.29 6.22
C MET A 13 13.58 -57.23 5.52
N ILE A 14 14.37 -57.60 4.53
CA ILE A 14 15.19 -56.67 3.73
C ILE A 14 14.32 -55.72 2.95
N CYS A 15 13.22 -56.19 2.35
CA CYS A 15 12.30 -55.35 1.57
C CYS A 15 11.56 -54.35 2.46
N THR A 16 11.15 -54.78 3.66
CA THR A 16 10.49 -53.91 4.66
C THR A 16 11.44 -52.86 5.22
N PHE A 17 12.70 -53.25 5.49
CA PHE A 17 13.74 -52.31 5.93
C PHE A 17 14.07 -51.28 4.87
N LYS A 18 14.24 -51.67 3.59
CA LYS A 18 14.44 -50.72 2.49
C LYS A 18 13.29 -49.74 2.34
N LYS A 19 12.03 -50.19 2.49
CA LYS A 19 10.85 -49.29 2.44
C LYS A 19 10.81 -48.29 3.60
N LYS A 20 11.18 -48.72 4.82
CA LYS A 20 11.29 -47.85 5.98
C LYS A 20 12.41 -46.81 5.83
N LEU A 21 13.60 -47.28 5.36
CA LEU A 21 14.75 -46.40 5.10
C LEU A 21 14.44 -45.38 4.02
N ALA A 22 13.77 -45.76 2.93
CA ALA A 22 13.35 -44.83 1.87
C ALA A 22 12.39 -43.76 2.40
N LYS A 23 11.42 -44.10 3.27
CA LYS A 23 10.52 -43.16 3.87
C LYS A 23 11.22 -42.14 4.81
N VAL A 24 12.21 -42.63 5.58
CA VAL A 24 13.02 -41.74 6.43
C VAL A 24 13.91 -40.84 5.58
N LEU A 25 14.52 -41.34 4.52
CA LEU A 25 15.34 -40.54 3.60
C LEU A 25 14.51 -39.46 2.88
N CYS A 26 13.30 -39.81 2.40
CA CYS A 26 12.39 -38.85 1.82
C CYS A 26 11.95 -37.79 2.84
N GLY A 27 11.67 -38.17 4.08
CA GLY A 27 11.34 -37.24 5.15
C GLY A 27 12.47 -36.25 5.43
N VAL A 28 13.71 -36.73 5.52
CA VAL A 28 14.91 -35.91 5.74
C VAL A 28 15.15 -34.95 4.57
N LEU A 29 14.95 -35.40 3.31
CA LEU A 29 15.09 -34.55 2.13
C LEU A 29 14.01 -33.46 2.08
N VAL A 30 12.77 -33.75 2.45
CA VAL A 30 11.69 -32.76 2.53
C VAL A 30 11.98 -31.74 3.64
N PHE A 31 12.45 -32.18 4.82
CA PHE A 31 12.86 -31.29 5.90
C PHE A 31 14.07 -30.42 5.54
N ALA A 32 15.04 -30.97 4.81
CA ALA A 32 16.20 -30.21 4.35
C ALA A 32 15.81 -29.11 3.34
N GLN A 33 14.76 -29.31 2.55
CA GLN A 33 14.23 -28.29 1.63
C GLN A 33 13.44 -27.20 2.34
N LEU A 34 12.77 -27.52 3.47
CA LEU A 34 12.07 -26.53 4.29
C LEU A 34 13.03 -25.64 5.10
N GLY A 35 14.27 -26.05 5.29
CA GLY A 35 15.31 -25.31 6.02
C GLY A 35 16.06 -24.26 5.20
N THR A 36 15.89 -24.22 3.88
CA THR A 36 16.48 -23.16 3.02
C THR A 36 15.51 -22.02 2.79
N MET A 37 14.86 -21.50 3.83
CA MET A 37 14.47 -20.12 3.82
C MET A 37 15.78 -19.32 3.79
N GLN A 38 16.19 -18.91 2.61
CA GLN A 38 17.21 -17.87 2.49
C GLN A 38 16.69 -16.69 3.28
N ALA A 39 17.23 -16.48 4.47
CA ALA A 39 17.20 -15.19 5.09
C ALA A 39 17.90 -14.26 4.08
N PHE A 40 17.12 -13.55 3.27
CA PHE A 40 17.65 -12.40 2.57
C PHE A 40 18.16 -11.49 3.68
N ALA A 41 19.48 -11.54 3.90
CA ALA A 41 20.14 -10.55 4.72
C ALA A 41 19.70 -9.20 4.13
N ARG A 42 18.97 -8.41 4.92
CA ARG A 42 18.71 -7.02 4.54
C ARG A 42 20.07 -6.44 4.16
N PRO A 43 20.19 -5.78 2.99
CA PRO A 43 21.38 -5.02 2.71
C PRO A 43 21.70 -4.18 3.95
N ASP A 44 22.97 -4.03 4.29
CA ASP A 44 23.41 -3.16 5.38
C ASP A 44 23.10 -1.71 4.99
N TRP A 45 21.82 -1.34 5.13
CA TRP A 45 21.37 0.04 4.92
C TRP A 45 21.95 0.90 6.03
N PRO A 46 22.36 2.15 5.74
CA PRO A 46 22.79 3.08 6.77
C PRO A 46 21.75 3.12 7.89
N SER A 47 22.17 2.90 9.11
CA SER A 47 21.30 2.96 10.31
C SER A 47 20.78 4.36 10.58
N ASP A 48 21.44 5.35 10.03
CA ASP A 48 21.08 6.77 10.10
C ASP A 48 21.15 7.37 8.69
N THR A 49 20.01 7.83 8.21
CA THR A 49 19.88 8.51 6.90
C THR A 49 20.03 10.03 7.03
N GLY A 50 20.20 10.56 8.24
CA GLY A 50 20.27 12.00 8.50
C GLY A 50 18.96 12.74 8.19
N ILE A 51 17.82 12.05 8.19
CA ILE A 51 16.52 12.68 7.97
C ILE A 51 16.10 13.40 9.25
N GLU A 52 15.90 14.72 9.16
CA GLU A 52 15.45 15.55 10.28
C GLU A 52 13.94 15.47 10.54
N ALA A 53 13.16 14.90 9.60
CA ALA A 53 11.72 14.72 9.76
C ALA A 53 11.40 13.72 10.88
N GLU A 54 10.29 13.93 11.59
CA GLU A 54 9.83 13.02 12.65
C GLU A 54 9.48 11.62 12.12
N ALA A 55 8.97 11.53 10.91
CA ALA A 55 8.65 10.28 10.22
C ALA A 55 9.08 10.32 8.76
N GLY A 56 9.37 9.15 8.21
CA GLY A 56 9.70 8.99 6.80
C GLY A 56 9.60 7.53 6.37
N ALA A 57 9.25 7.32 5.11
CA ALA A 57 9.19 6.00 4.51
C ALA A 57 9.63 6.06 3.05
N VAL A 58 10.35 5.03 2.61
CA VAL A 58 10.67 4.81 1.20
C VAL A 58 10.29 3.37 0.86
N MET A 59 9.52 3.20 -0.18
CA MET A 59 9.04 1.91 -0.66
C MET A 59 9.44 1.72 -2.12
N ASP A 60 9.85 0.52 -2.46
CA ASP A 60 9.99 0.10 -3.85
C ASP A 60 8.60 -0.14 -4.43
N VAL A 61 8.27 0.57 -5.51
CA VAL A 61 6.91 0.58 -6.09
C VAL A 61 6.56 -0.75 -6.75
N ASP A 62 7.54 -1.44 -7.34
CA ASP A 62 7.29 -2.67 -8.09
C ASP A 62 7.09 -3.87 -7.16
N THR A 63 7.80 -3.90 -6.05
CA THR A 63 7.80 -5.03 -5.11
C THR A 63 7.02 -4.79 -3.84
N GLY A 64 6.64 -3.54 -3.54
CA GLY A 64 6.04 -3.14 -2.25
C GLY A 64 7.02 -3.24 -1.06
N THR A 65 8.32 -3.43 -1.34
CA THR A 65 9.31 -3.60 -0.27
C THR A 65 9.64 -2.27 0.38
N MET A 66 9.48 -2.19 1.72
CA MET A 66 9.93 -1.04 2.50
C MET A 66 11.46 -0.99 2.50
N LEU A 67 12.04 0.01 1.86
CA LEU A 67 13.49 0.24 1.79
C LEU A 67 14.00 1.02 3.00
N PHE A 68 13.22 1.97 3.48
CA PHE A 68 13.51 2.78 4.66
C PHE A 68 12.22 3.08 5.42
N GLY A 69 12.26 3.08 6.73
CA GLY A 69 11.14 3.44 7.60
C GLY A 69 11.63 4.04 8.91
N GLN A 70 11.32 5.32 9.15
CA GLN A 70 11.49 6.00 10.42
C GLN A 70 10.11 6.35 10.95
N ASN A 71 9.74 5.81 12.11
CA ASN A 71 8.39 5.97 12.69
C ASN A 71 7.25 5.71 11.69
N SER A 72 7.46 4.82 10.72
CA SER A 72 6.54 4.57 9.60
C SER A 72 5.20 3.94 10.00
N HIS A 73 5.07 3.47 11.25
CA HIS A 73 3.84 2.92 11.82
C HIS A 73 3.23 3.83 12.91
N VAL A 74 3.76 5.03 13.09
CA VAL A 74 3.22 6.01 14.04
C VAL A 74 2.25 6.92 13.29
N GLU A 75 1.10 7.19 13.90
CA GLU A 75 0.11 8.11 13.33
C GLU A 75 0.59 9.56 13.47
N TYR A 76 0.61 10.27 12.35
CA TYR A 76 0.91 11.69 12.26
C TYR A 76 -0.16 12.42 11.45
N TYR A 77 -0.24 13.73 11.62
CA TYR A 77 -1.01 14.58 10.73
C TYR A 77 -0.23 14.72 9.39
N PRO A 78 -0.75 14.16 8.28
CA PRO A 78 0.01 14.09 7.03
C PRO A 78 0.05 15.44 6.29
N ALA A 79 -0.68 16.45 6.75
CA ALA A 79 -0.81 17.73 6.08
C ALA A 79 -1.16 17.53 4.59
N SER A 80 -0.50 18.25 3.68
CA SER A 80 -0.81 18.21 2.25
C SER A 80 -0.50 16.88 1.55
N ILE A 81 0.18 15.93 2.20
CA ILE A 81 0.32 14.56 1.67
C ILE A 81 -1.05 13.90 1.47
N THR A 82 -2.06 14.27 2.26
CA THR A 82 -3.46 13.85 2.09
C THR A 82 -3.98 14.09 0.66
N LYS A 83 -3.49 15.10 -0.05
CA LYS A 83 -3.90 15.42 -1.42
C LYS A 83 -3.58 14.35 -2.45
N ILE A 84 -2.61 13.47 -2.17
CA ILE A 84 -2.32 12.30 -3.01
C ILE A 84 -3.52 11.35 -2.98
N LEU A 85 -4.06 11.06 -1.80
CA LEU A 85 -5.25 10.22 -1.66
C LEU A 85 -6.50 10.90 -2.25
N THR A 86 -6.64 12.22 -2.05
CA THR A 86 -7.69 12.99 -2.70
C THR A 86 -7.66 12.83 -4.21
N ALA A 87 -6.47 13.01 -4.83
CA ALA A 87 -6.31 12.87 -6.27
C ALA A 87 -6.61 11.44 -6.76
N LEU A 88 -6.18 10.42 -6.01
CA LEU A 88 -6.47 9.02 -6.34
C LEU A 88 -7.97 8.75 -6.39
N VAL A 89 -8.71 9.15 -5.34
CA VAL A 89 -10.16 8.95 -5.27
C VAL A 89 -10.88 9.73 -6.39
N VAL A 90 -10.45 10.95 -6.69
CA VAL A 90 -11.01 11.73 -7.80
C VAL A 90 -10.80 11.03 -9.14
N LEU A 91 -9.58 10.55 -9.43
CA LEU A 91 -9.25 9.86 -10.68
C LEU A 91 -10.01 8.54 -10.87
N GLU A 92 -10.45 7.92 -9.79
CA GLU A 92 -11.26 6.69 -9.85
C GLU A 92 -12.75 6.95 -10.11
N HIS A 93 -13.25 8.20 -9.91
CA HIS A 93 -14.69 8.49 -9.88
C HIS A 93 -15.14 9.64 -10.77
N ALA A 94 -14.22 10.36 -11.43
CA ALA A 94 -14.54 11.48 -12.30
C ALA A 94 -13.69 11.47 -13.56
N ASP A 95 -14.25 11.96 -14.66
CA ASP A 95 -13.52 12.17 -15.92
C ASP A 95 -12.72 13.48 -15.84
N LEU A 96 -11.50 13.49 -16.40
CA LEU A 96 -10.62 14.67 -16.39
C LEU A 96 -11.25 15.91 -17.06
N SER A 97 -12.16 15.70 -18.01
CA SER A 97 -12.87 16.74 -18.75
C SER A 97 -14.13 17.26 -18.05
N ASP A 98 -14.55 16.66 -16.93
CA ASP A 98 -15.71 17.11 -16.20
C ASP A 98 -15.53 18.52 -15.68
N THR A 99 -16.65 19.25 -15.60
CA THR A 99 -16.64 20.64 -15.12
C THR A 99 -16.94 20.68 -13.62
N VAL A 100 -15.98 21.12 -12.85
CA VAL A 100 -16.07 21.34 -11.40
C VAL A 100 -16.50 22.79 -11.16
N THR A 101 -17.53 22.98 -10.36
CA THR A 101 -18.00 24.31 -9.93
C THR A 101 -17.54 24.59 -8.50
N TYR A 102 -16.95 25.75 -8.27
CA TYR A 102 -16.52 26.18 -6.94
C TYR A 102 -17.72 26.77 -6.19
N SER A 103 -18.24 26.02 -5.21
CA SER A 103 -19.33 26.50 -4.34
C SER A 103 -18.84 27.51 -3.31
N ASP A 104 -19.76 28.29 -2.73
CA ASP A 104 -19.46 29.14 -1.55
C ASP A 104 -18.82 28.30 -0.42
N LYS A 105 -19.27 27.06 -0.23
CA LYS A 105 -18.78 26.18 0.81
C LYS A 105 -17.35 25.73 0.50
N ALA A 106 -17.06 25.31 -0.74
CA ALA A 106 -15.72 24.93 -1.17
C ALA A 106 -14.70 26.07 -0.97
N MET A 107 -15.15 27.31 -1.25
CA MET A 107 -14.30 28.49 -1.13
C MET A 107 -14.09 28.94 0.33
N ASN A 108 -15.09 28.83 1.19
CA ASN A 108 -15.07 29.41 2.54
C ASN A 108 -14.80 28.40 3.66
N SER A 109 -14.79 27.08 3.37
CA SER A 109 -14.43 26.05 4.33
C SER A 109 -12.90 25.89 4.51
N VAL A 110 -12.11 26.78 3.95
CA VAL A 110 -10.65 26.80 4.05
C VAL A 110 -10.25 27.86 5.06
N GLU A 111 -9.42 27.49 6.04
CA GLU A 111 -8.86 28.43 7.02
C GLU A 111 -8.13 29.59 6.32
N VAL A 112 -8.23 30.78 6.87
CA VAL A 112 -7.79 32.03 6.22
C VAL A 112 -6.31 31.99 5.80
N ASP A 113 -5.47 31.33 6.56
CA ASP A 113 -4.01 31.28 6.33
C ASP A 113 -3.49 29.90 5.90
N SER A 114 -4.39 28.98 5.53
CA SER A 114 -4.01 27.61 5.16
C SER A 114 -3.75 27.46 3.66
N GLY A 115 -2.47 27.32 3.31
CA GLY A 115 -2.04 26.94 1.97
C GLY A 115 -2.19 28.01 0.88
N ASN A 116 -1.92 27.62 -0.34
CA ASN A 116 -2.08 28.47 -1.52
C ASN A 116 -3.57 28.61 -1.88
N LYS A 117 -3.94 29.77 -2.39
CA LYS A 117 -5.30 30.09 -2.85
C LYS A 117 -5.27 30.47 -4.33
N LEU A 118 -6.31 30.06 -5.04
CA LEU A 118 -6.62 30.59 -6.36
C LEU A 118 -7.44 31.88 -6.22
N SER A 119 -7.25 32.81 -7.14
CA SER A 119 -8.07 33.99 -7.26
C SER A 119 -9.40 33.69 -7.95
N LEU A 120 -10.18 32.79 -7.32
CA LEU A 120 -11.48 32.33 -7.79
C LEU A 120 -12.57 32.90 -6.89
N VAL A 121 -13.78 33.02 -7.42
CA VAL A 121 -15.00 33.33 -6.67
C VAL A 121 -15.99 32.17 -6.76
N ALA A 122 -16.95 32.12 -5.86
CA ALA A 122 -18.00 31.11 -5.93
C ALA A 122 -18.79 31.27 -7.25
N GLY A 123 -19.03 30.12 -7.89
CA GLY A 123 -19.62 30.03 -9.23
C GLY A 123 -18.61 29.90 -10.37
N ASP A 124 -17.33 30.15 -10.14
CA ASP A 124 -16.30 29.88 -11.12
C ASP A 124 -16.18 28.36 -11.36
N THR A 125 -15.70 28.00 -12.56
CA THR A 125 -15.56 26.61 -12.97
C THR A 125 -14.17 26.31 -13.49
N MET A 126 -13.70 25.09 -13.27
CA MET A 126 -12.49 24.53 -13.85
C MET A 126 -12.77 23.08 -14.27
N THR A 127 -11.90 22.50 -15.12
CA THR A 127 -11.94 21.07 -15.39
C THR A 127 -11.42 20.29 -14.18
N VAL A 128 -11.81 19.01 -14.04
CA VAL A 128 -11.20 18.10 -13.05
C VAL A 128 -9.68 18.07 -13.22
N GLU A 129 -9.18 18.04 -14.45
CA GLU A 129 -7.73 18.07 -14.75
C GLU A 129 -7.06 19.32 -14.18
N ASP A 130 -7.60 20.51 -14.43
CA ASP A 130 -7.06 21.77 -13.90
C ASP A 130 -7.11 21.84 -12.39
N CYS A 131 -8.22 21.34 -11.78
CA CYS A 131 -8.35 21.22 -10.34
C CYS A 131 -7.27 20.27 -9.75
N LEU A 132 -6.97 19.17 -10.40
CA LEU A 132 -5.91 18.24 -9.97
C LEU A 132 -4.51 18.89 -10.10
N TYR A 133 -4.25 19.67 -11.14
CA TYR A 133 -3.02 20.46 -11.22
C TYR A 133 -2.92 21.48 -10.08
N ALA A 134 -4.00 22.22 -9.79
CA ALA A 134 -4.03 23.17 -8.69
C ALA A 134 -3.85 22.48 -7.33
N LEU A 135 -4.45 21.29 -7.16
CA LEU A 135 -4.34 20.46 -5.96
C LEU A 135 -2.92 19.96 -5.72
N LEU A 136 -2.29 19.37 -6.73
CA LEU A 136 -1.03 18.65 -6.57
C LEU A 136 0.20 19.55 -6.72
N LEU A 137 0.18 20.53 -7.63
CA LEU A 137 1.33 21.41 -7.87
C LEU A 137 1.35 22.61 -6.94
N ALA A 138 0.19 23.19 -6.66
CA ALA A 138 0.07 24.40 -5.85
C ALA A 138 -0.56 24.16 -4.46
N SER A 139 -0.93 22.91 -4.17
CA SER A 139 -1.51 22.53 -2.86
C SER A 139 -2.78 23.30 -2.48
N VAL A 140 -3.62 23.64 -3.45
CA VAL A 140 -4.82 24.49 -3.27
C VAL A 140 -5.93 23.73 -2.53
N ASN A 141 -6.30 24.20 -1.35
CA ASN A 141 -7.36 23.57 -0.54
C ASN A 141 -8.76 23.75 -1.13
N GLN A 142 -9.04 24.90 -1.77
CA GLN A 142 -10.32 25.15 -2.44
C GLN A 142 -10.56 24.12 -3.57
N ALA A 143 -9.51 23.74 -4.30
CA ALA A 143 -9.60 22.71 -5.33
C ALA A 143 -9.93 21.34 -4.72
N ALA A 144 -9.35 21.01 -3.57
CA ALA A 144 -9.70 19.77 -2.86
C ALA A 144 -11.18 19.74 -2.48
N ASN A 145 -11.70 20.85 -1.91
CA ASN A 145 -13.10 20.94 -1.51
C ASN A 145 -14.06 20.88 -2.70
N ALA A 146 -13.74 21.60 -3.78
CA ALA A 146 -14.58 21.62 -4.99
C ALA A 146 -14.61 20.24 -5.68
N LEU A 147 -13.46 19.54 -5.76
CA LEU A 147 -13.40 18.17 -6.24
C LEU A 147 -14.17 17.19 -5.37
N ALA A 148 -14.10 17.35 -4.04
CA ALA A 148 -14.86 16.53 -3.10
C ALA A 148 -16.39 16.69 -3.30
N GLU A 149 -16.86 17.93 -3.45
CA GLU A 149 -18.28 18.19 -3.73
C GLU A 149 -18.70 17.68 -5.11
N HIS A 150 -17.82 17.78 -6.11
CA HIS A 150 -18.09 17.27 -7.46
C HIS A 150 -18.26 15.74 -7.48
N VAL A 151 -17.39 15.02 -6.81
CA VAL A 151 -17.35 13.54 -6.81
C VAL A 151 -18.42 12.93 -5.91
N ALA A 152 -18.56 13.45 -4.68
CA ALA A 152 -19.39 12.84 -3.64
C ALA A 152 -20.63 13.68 -3.25
N GLY A 153 -20.79 14.87 -3.83
CA GLY A 153 -21.87 15.78 -3.46
C GLY A 153 -21.63 16.56 -2.16
N SER A 154 -20.71 16.10 -1.31
CA SER A 154 -20.31 16.82 -0.09
C SER A 154 -18.90 16.47 0.35
N ILE A 155 -18.26 17.38 1.10
CA ILE A 155 -16.93 17.11 1.69
C ILE A 155 -16.98 15.93 2.69
N PRO A 156 -17.95 15.80 3.60
CA PRO A 156 -18.03 14.63 4.48
C PRO A 156 -18.14 13.30 3.74
N ASP A 157 -19.02 13.19 2.75
CA ASP A 157 -19.20 11.96 1.97
C ASP A 157 -17.91 11.60 1.20
N PHE A 158 -17.18 12.60 0.71
CA PHE A 158 -15.89 12.38 0.07
C PHE A 158 -14.83 11.90 1.06
N VAL A 159 -14.82 12.40 2.30
CA VAL A 159 -13.93 11.91 3.36
C VAL A 159 -14.22 10.44 3.68
N ASP A 160 -15.50 10.04 3.67
CA ASP A 160 -15.86 8.63 3.84
C ASP A 160 -15.31 7.75 2.68
N MET A 161 -15.37 8.24 1.44
CA MET A 161 -14.74 7.58 0.29
C MET A 161 -13.21 7.47 0.46
N MET A 162 -12.55 8.55 0.92
CA MET A 162 -11.11 8.52 1.20
C MET A 162 -10.75 7.50 2.29
N ASN A 163 -11.51 7.45 3.38
CA ASN A 163 -11.30 6.48 4.45
C ASN A 163 -11.50 5.04 3.97
N ALA A 164 -12.50 4.79 3.12
CA ALA A 164 -12.73 3.48 2.51
C ALA A 164 -11.56 3.08 1.61
N LYS A 165 -11.06 4.00 0.77
CA LYS A 165 -9.88 3.76 -0.08
C LYS A 165 -8.63 3.50 0.74
N PHE A 166 -8.41 4.26 1.81
CA PHE A 166 -7.28 4.04 2.71
C PHE A 166 -7.31 2.64 3.35
N ALA A 167 -8.49 2.18 3.79
CA ALA A 167 -8.66 0.84 4.33
C ALA A 167 -8.46 -0.26 3.27
N GLU A 168 -8.80 0.00 2.00
CA GLU A 168 -8.55 -0.91 0.87
C GLU A 168 -7.05 -1.08 0.60
N LEU A 169 -6.29 0.00 0.71
CA LEU A 169 -4.85 0.01 0.44
C LEU A 169 -4.01 -0.62 1.57
N GLY A 170 -4.56 -0.82 2.77
CA GLY A 170 -3.91 -1.44 3.94
C GLY A 170 -3.29 -0.42 4.86
#